data_0b2d73c6950ec73f97d5eeb727388076
#
_entry.id   0b2d73c6950ec73f97d5eeb727388076
#
_cell.length_a   1.000
_cell.length_b   1.000
_cell.length_c   1.000
_cell.angle_alpha   90.00
_cell.angle_beta   90.00
_cell.angle_gamma   90.00
#
_symmetry.space_group_name_H-M   'P 1'
#
loop_
_entity.id
_entity.type
_entity.pdbx_description
1 polymer ?
#
loop_
_entity_poly.entity_id
_entity_poly.type
_entity_poly.pdbx_seq_one_letter_code
_entity_poly.pdbx_strand_id
1 'polypeptide(L)'
;MNLKKITKTALAGLLAAALAVGLAGCGKSGADSAKSADGKKIVTVAHTNYYVPYDYVNEQGESDGFEVAVMKEVAKKLPQYEFKFVPTSDDDLLIGVESGKYTVGTKGIWITDARKKKYVFPKNNIGASVIGLAIRKDTADKIKDLKTFAQFSGKIVPIAPQDARYMVIDEYNKENPDNQIKLTSSEAFQVADAYSWVLEGRYDGYLDVELSYKNNIAKEDAPYHQFDDKMAYVRYKGIPTYPIFNKKEQAFADDYDKAIEELRAEGKIAELEQKYFGESLSDYLK
;
A
#
# COMPACT_ATOMS: atom_id res chain seq x y z
N MET A 1 -68.77 4.05 14.45
CA MET A 1 -69.71 4.44 15.52
C MET A 1 -68.86 4.97 16.67
N ASN A 2 -69.05 6.29 16.94
CA ASN A 2 -68.63 7.06 18.13
C ASN A 2 -67.14 7.13 18.53
N LEU A 3 -66.43 8.23 18.30
CA LEU A 3 -66.44 9.59 18.90
C LEU A 3 -66.58 9.69 20.41
N LYS A 4 -65.57 10.26 21.05
CA LYS A 4 -65.60 11.33 22.08
C LYS A 4 -64.15 11.50 22.55
N LYS A 5 -63.45 12.58 22.27
CA LYS A 5 -63.49 13.99 22.72
C LYS A 5 -63.20 14.21 24.23
N ILE A 6 -62.29 15.16 24.41
CA ILE A 6 -62.19 16.17 25.52
C ILE A 6 -61.17 15.75 26.62
N THR A 7 -60.22 16.54 27.11
CA THR A 7 -60.10 18.02 27.24
C THR A 7 -58.66 18.42 27.58
N LYS A 8 -58.37 19.69 27.32
CA LYS A 8 -57.21 20.50 27.70
C LYS A 8 -57.16 20.70 29.22
N THR A 9 -55.92 20.82 29.76
CA THR A 9 -55.64 21.92 30.70
C THR A 9 -54.15 22.25 30.69
N ALA A 10 -53.88 23.51 30.53
CA ALA A 10 -52.57 24.17 30.59
C ALA A 10 -52.14 24.39 32.04
N LEU A 11 -50.82 24.33 32.27
CA LEU A 11 -50.22 25.12 33.31
C LEU A 11 -48.84 25.64 32.84
N ALA A 12 -48.77 26.94 32.79
CA ALA A 12 -47.59 27.72 32.49
C ALA A 12 -46.66 27.78 33.73
N GLY A 13 -45.40 27.71 33.53
CA GLY A 13 -44.39 27.98 34.55
C GLY A 13 -43.08 28.45 33.89
N LEU A 14 -42.87 29.74 33.90
CA LEU A 14 -41.65 30.44 33.50
C LEU A 14 -40.42 29.91 34.24
N LEU A 15 -39.32 29.71 33.56
CA LEU A 15 -37.98 30.12 34.04
C LEU A 15 -37.10 30.39 32.81
N ALA A 16 -36.92 31.67 32.55
CA ALA A 16 -35.88 32.20 31.64
C ALA A 16 -34.54 32.12 32.39
N ALA A 17 -33.57 31.41 31.83
CA ALA A 17 -32.16 31.55 32.19
C ALA A 17 -31.36 31.75 30.90
N ALA A 18 -30.81 32.93 30.80
CA ALA A 18 -29.97 33.39 29.71
C ALA A 18 -28.72 32.55 29.56
N LEU A 19 -28.47 32.07 28.36
CA LEU A 19 -27.15 31.63 27.90
C LEU A 19 -26.78 32.44 26.66
N ALA A 20 -26.25 33.63 26.92
CA ALA A 20 -25.42 34.32 25.97
C ALA A 20 -24.05 33.66 25.98
N VAL A 21 -23.77 32.78 25.03
CA VAL A 21 -22.39 32.37 24.71
C VAL A 21 -22.08 32.92 23.31
N GLY A 22 -21.10 33.79 23.33
CA GLY A 22 -20.68 34.61 22.22
C GLY A 22 -20.25 33.81 20.98
N LEU A 23 -20.80 34.19 19.83
CA LEU A 23 -20.17 34.04 18.54
C LEU A 23 -19.03 35.07 18.44
N ALA A 24 -17.81 34.62 18.70
CA ALA A 24 -16.63 35.34 18.28
C ALA A 24 -15.54 34.32 18.02
N GLY A 25 -15.22 34.12 16.76
CA GLY A 25 -14.09 33.24 16.37
C GLY A 25 -14.13 32.76 14.94
N CYS A 26 -14.43 33.63 13.96
CA CYS A 26 -13.91 33.45 12.62
C CYS A 26 -12.41 33.75 12.65
N GLY A 27 -11.59 32.74 12.35
CA GLY A 27 -10.19 33.04 12.10
C GLY A 27 -9.28 31.83 12.15
N LYS A 28 -8.81 31.45 10.97
CA LYS A 28 -7.72 30.55 10.65
C LYS A 28 -8.06 29.05 10.65
N SER A 29 -8.38 28.58 9.46
CA SER A 29 -8.18 27.19 9.01
C SER A 29 -6.68 26.89 8.93
N GLY A 30 -6.03 26.74 10.07
CA GLY A 30 -4.85 25.96 10.23
C GLY A 30 -5.35 24.58 10.68
N ALA A 31 -5.08 23.52 9.93
CA ALA A 31 -5.28 22.18 10.41
C ALA A 31 -4.31 21.94 11.57
N ASP A 32 -4.72 22.31 12.78
CA ASP A 32 -4.05 21.89 14.01
C ASP A 32 -4.18 20.36 14.05
N SER A 33 -3.03 19.68 13.98
CA SER A 33 -2.96 18.23 14.16
C SER A 33 -3.68 17.88 15.45
N ALA A 34 -4.66 16.96 15.38
CA ALA A 34 -5.40 16.54 16.55
C ALA A 34 -4.42 16.12 17.67
N LYS A 35 -4.66 16.57 18.89
CA LYS A 35 -3.87 16.21 20.07
C LYS A 35 -4.62 15.20 20.92
N SER A 36 -3.89 14.28 21.52
CA SER A 36 -4.41 13.34 22.51
C SER A 36 -4.73 14.05 23.83
N ALA A 37 -5.39 13.35 24.75
CA ALA A 37 -5.65 13.84 26.10
C ALA A 37 -4.35 14.26 26.83
N ASP A 38 -3.23 13.58 26.55
CA ASP A 38 -1.91 13.87 27.10
C ASP A 38 -1.12 14.93 26.31
N GLY A 39 -1.78 15.60 25.35
CA GLY A 39 -1.18 16.67 24.55
C GLY A 39 -0.25 16.20 23.42
N LYS A 40 -0.10 14.88 23.20
CA LYS A 40 0.70 14.33 22.10
C LYS A 40 0.01 14.55 20.76
N LYS A 41 0.78 14.76 19.71
CA LYS A 41 0.25 14.77 18.34
C LYS A 41 -0.23 13.38 17.97
N ILE A 42 -1.49 13.28 17.51
CA ILE A 42 -2.04 12.03 16.99
C ILE A 42 -1.52 11.79 15.57
N VAL A 43 -0.95 10.62 15.34
CA VAL A 43 -0.53 10.10 14.03
C VAL A 43 -1.52 9.02 13.60
N THR A 44 -2.31 9.30 12.58
CA THR A 44 -3.21 8.31 11.99
C THR A 44 -2.47 7.56 10.87
N VAL A 45 -2.25 6.25 11.08
CA VAL A 45 -1.63 5.34 10.11
C VAL A 45 -2.73 4.60 9.36
N ALA A 46 -3.04 5.01 8.14
CA ALA A 46 -3.95 4.29 7.27
C ALA A 46 -3.22 3.11 6.62
N HIS A 47 -3.87 1.95 6.54
CA HIS A 47 -3.33 0.78 5.87
C HIS A 47 -4.46 -0.01 5.19
N THR A 48 -4.12 -0.85 4.20
CA THR A 48 -5.13 -1.71 3.58
C THR A 48 -5.58 -2.81 4.54
N ASN A 49 -6.79 -3.33 4.33
CA ASN A 49 -7.38 -4.33 5.22
C ASN A 49 -7.27 -5.78 4.71
N TYR A 50 -6.63 -6.01 3.54
CA TYR A 50 -6.66 -7.29 2.83
C TYR A 50 -5.32 -7.73 2.21
N TYR A 51 -4.28 -6.90 2.23
CA TYR A 51 -3.01 -7.17 1.52
C TYR A 51 -2.04 -8.00 2.36
N VAL A 52 -2.37 -9.27 2.58
CA VAL A 52 -1.54 -10.23 3.33
C VAL A 52 -0.26 -10.56 2.54
N PRO A 53 0.94 -10.57 3.17
CA PRO A 53 1.22 -10.32 4.58
C PRO A 53 1.70 -8.88 4.87
N TYR A 54 1.52 -7.91 3.95
CA TYR A 54 1.99 -6.53 4.13
C TYR A 54 1.13 -5.73 5.11
N ASP A 55 -0.18 -5.61 4.81
CA ASP A 55 -1.14 -4.81 5.56
C ASP A 55 -2.51 -5.47 5.49
N TYR A 56 -3.06 -5.85 6.63
CA TYR A 56 -4.37 -6.51 6.70
C TYR A 56 -5.01 -6.37 8.08
N VAL A 57 -6.25 -6.80 8.17
CA VAL A 57 -6.95 -7.01 9.45
C VAL A 57 -6.95 -8.51 9.73
N ASN A 58 -6.45 -8.92 10.89
CA ASN A 58 -6.40 -10.32 11.28
C ASN A 58 -7.79 -10.85 11.71
N GLU A 59 -7.88 -12.15 12.00
CA GLU A 59 -9.12 -12.80 12.41
C GLU A 59 -9.71 -12.25 13.71
N GLN A 60 -8.90 -11.59 14.53
CA GLN A 60 -9.31 -10.93 15.78
C GLN A 60 -9.82 -9.51 15.53
N GLY A 61 -9.79 -9.03 14.29
CA GLY A 61 -10.21 -7.67 13.93
C GLY A 61 -9.14 -6.61 14.18
N GLU A 62 -7.88 -7.01 14.39
CA GLU A 62 -6.77 -6.11 14.68
C GLU A 62 -5.96 -5.80 13.41
N SER A 63 -5.40 -4.59 13.36
CA SER A 63 -4.41 -4.21 12.34
C SER A 63 -3.15 -5.04 12.48
N ASP A 64 -2.75 -5.75 11.42
CA ASP A 64 -1.59 -6.62 11.36
C ASP A 64 -0.93 -6.57 9.97
N GLY A 65 0.21 -7.22 9.82
CA GLY A 65 1.01 -7.28 8.62
C GLY A 65 2.39 -6.66 8.81
N PHE A 66 3.27 -6.87 7.85
CA PHE A 66 4.67 -6.45 7.93
C PHE A 66 4.80 -4.92 8.10
N GLU A 67 4.20 -4.12 7.21
CA GLU A 67 4.32 -2.66 7.27
C GLU A 67 3.62 -2.09 8.52
N VAL A 68 2.48 -2.66 8.92
CA VAL A 68 1.82 -2.33 10.19
C VAL A 68 2.72 -2.64 11.38
N ALA A 69 3.40 -3.80 11.39
CA ALA A 69 4.32 -4.18 12.47
C ALA A 69 5.53 -3.25 12.52
N VAL A 70 6.11 -2.88 11.37
CA VAL A 70 7.18 -1.87 11.31
C VAL A 70 6.71 -0.55 11.89
N MET A 71 5.52 -0.05 11.51
CA MET A 71 4.97 1.19 12.06
C MET A 71 4.67 1.11 13.56
N LYS A 72 4.32 -0.07 14.09
CA LYS A 72 4.21 -0.31 15.54
C LYS A 72 5.57 -0.21 16.24
N GLU A 73 6.65 -0.69 15.63
CA GLU A 73 8.01 -0.50 16.18
C GLU A 73 8.47 0.95 16.09
N VAL A 74 8.17 1.65 14.98
CA VAL A 74 8.39 3.10 14.86
C VAL A 74 7.67 3.87 15.97
N ALA A 75 6.43 3.49 16.30
CA ALA A 75 5.67 4.12 17.38
C ALA A 75 6.37 3.99 18.74
N LYS A 76 7.05 2.88 19.03
CA LYS A 76 7.82 2.70 20.27
C LYS A 76 9.05 3.61 20.33
N LYS A 77 9.67 3.91 19.16
CA LYS A 77 10.80 4.84 19.05
C LYS A 77 10.39 6.31 19.16
N LEU A 78 9.15 6.63 18.89
CA LEU A 78 8.62 8.01 18.82
C LEU A 78 7.53 8.28 19.88
N PRO A 79 7.86 8.22 21.19
CA PRO A 79 6.88 8.32 22.29
C PRO A 79 6.21 9.71 22.40
N GLN A 80 6.69 10.72 21.68
CA GLN A 80 6.08 12.06 21.59
C GLN A 80 4.82 12.08 20.73
N TYR A 81 4.53 11.01 19.97
CA TYR A 81 3.33 10.84 19.16
C TYR A 81 2.39 9.78 19.76
N GLU A 82 1.10 9.89 19.47
CA GLU A 82 0.10 8.83 19.69
C GLU A 82 -0.31 8.23 18.36
N PHE A 83 -0.01 6.94 18.12
CA PHE A 83 -0.31 6.26 16.86
C PHE A 83 -1.69 5.60 16.91
N LYS A 84 -2.48 5.83 15.86
CA LYS A 84 -3.77 5.17 15.62
C LYS A 84 -3.77 4.49 14.26
N PHE A 85 -3.93 3.18 14.25
CA PHE A 85 -3.99 2.38 13.02
C PHE A 85 -5.42 2.33 12.50
N VAL A 86 -5.61 2.62 11.21
CA VAL A 86 -6.91 2.74 10.56
C VAL A 86 -6.93 1.87 9.30
N PRO A 87 -7.55 0.68 9.37
CA PRO A 87 -7.75 -0.14 8.17
C PRO A 87 -8.75 0.54 7.23
N THR A 88 -8.44 0.53 5.92
CA THR A 88 -9.28 1.19 4.91
C THR A 88 -9.07 0.57 3.52
N SER A 89 -9.79 1.06 2.52
CA SER A 89 -9.58 0.68 1.12
C SER A 89 -8.37 1.40 0.53
N ASP A 90 -7.86 0.92 -0.61
CA ASP A 90 -6.76 1.52 -1.35
C ASP A 90 -7.02 2.98 -1.71
N ASP A 91 -8.21 3.25 -2.27
CA ASP A 91 -8.58 4.58 -2.74
C ASP A 91 -8.78 5.54 -1.57
N ASP A 92 -9.47 5.11 -0.52
CA ASP A 92 -9.66 5.92 0.69
C ASP A 92 -8.35 6.23 1.41
N LEU A 93 -7.38 5.30 1.38
CA LEU A 93 -6.04 5.52 1.91
C LEU A 93 -5.34 6.65 1.15
N LEU A 94 -5.26 6.53 -0.17
CA LEU A 94 -4.57 7.51 -1.02
C LEU A 94 -5.20 8.90 -0.92
N ILE A 95 -6.53 8.98 -1.08
CA ILE A 95 -7.30 10.23 -0.98
C ILE A 95 -7.20 10.80 0.45
N GLY A 96 -7.30 9.94 1.46
CA GLY A 96 -7.26 10.34 2.86
C GLY A 96 -5.90 10.91 3.29
N VAL A 97 -4.78 10.34 2.80
CA VAL A 97 -3.44 10.91 3.04
C VAL A 97 -3.27 12.21 2.26
N GLU A 98 -3.69 12.28 0.99
CA GLU A 98 -3.60 13.51 0.18
C GLU A 98 -4.37 14.67 0.82
N SER A 99 -5.59 14.43 1.29
CA SER A 99 -6.44 15.44 1.93
C SER A 99 -6.02 15.81 3.36
N GLY A 100 -5.21 14.98 4.02
CA GLY A 100 -4.81 15.16 5.43
C GLY A 100 -5.79 14.54 6.42
N LYS A 101 -6.74 13.71 6.00
CA LYS A 101 -7.56 12.86 6.89
C LYS A 101 -6.68 11.86 7.64
N TYR A 102 -5.66 11.33 6.97
CA TYR A 102 -4.64 10.45 7.54
C TYR A 102 -3.27 11.13 7.49
N THR A 103 -2.46 10.92 8.53
CA THR A 103 -1.10 11.46 8.63
C THR A 103 -0.15 10.73 7.68
N VAL A 104 -0.27 9.41 7.63
CA VAL A 104 0.58 8.50 6.87
C VAL A 104 -0.24 7.31 6.37
N GLY A 105 0.18 6.72 5.26
CA GLY A 105 -0.43 5.52 4.69
C GLY A 105 0.60 4.49 4.25
N THR A 106 0.28 3.20 4.44
CA THR A 106 1.09 2.05 4.03
C THR A 106 0.26 1.06 3.21
N LYS A 107 0.82 0.58 2.10
CA LYS A 107 0.22 -0.44 1.20
C LYS A 107 1.21 -0.96 0.15
N GLY A 108 2.47 -1.17 0.50
CA GLY A 108 3.49 -1.59 -0.47
C GLY A 108 3.73 -0.54 -1.58
N ILE A 109 3.80 0.74 -1.22
CA ILE A 109 3.81 1.83 -2.20
C ILE A 109 5.20 2.02 -2.80
N TRP A 110 5.29 2.02 -4.13
CA TRP A 110 6.47 2.41 -4.88
C TRP A 110 6.49 3.91 -5.17
N ILE A 111 7.68 4.49 -5.22
CA ILE A 111 7.86 5.88 -5.61
C ILE A 111 7.58 6.04 -7.11
N THR A 112 6.78 7.04 -7.47
CA THR A 112 6.61 7.53 -8.84
C THR A 112 6.57 9.06 -8.84
N ASP A 113 6.88 9.69 -9.98
CA ASP A 113 6.85 11.15 -10.08
C ASP A 113 5.44 11.73 -9.84
N ALA A 114 4.41 11.00 -10.26
CA ALA A 114 3.03 11.38 -9.98
C ALA A 114 2.73 11.38 -8.48
N ARG A 115 3.20 10.35 -7.75
CA ARG A 115 3.02 10.23 -6.28
C ARG A 115 3.84 11.27 -5.52
N LYS A 116 5.08 11.57 -5.95
CA LYS A 116 5.90 12.64 -5.35
C LYS A 116 5.21 14.01 -5.39
N LYS A 117 4.40 14.29 -6.41
CA LYS A 117 3.61 15.53 -6.49
C LYS A 117 2.53 15.62 -5.41
N LYS A 118 2.01 14.49 -4.93
CA LYS A 118 0.88 14.40 -4.00
C LYS A 118 1.29 14.19 -2.55
N TYR A 119 2.38 13.45 -2.31
CA TYR A 119 2.80 12.99 -0.99
C TYR A 119 4.23 13.41 -0.68
N VAL A 120 4.58 13.39 0.61
CA VAL A 120 5.96 13.33 1.08
C VAL A 120 6.36 11.86 1.14
N PHE A 121 7.54 11.54 0.63
CA PHE A 121 8.21 10.26 0.79
C PHE A 121 9.39 10.41 1.74
N PRO A 122 9.60 9.49 2.68
CA PRO A 122 10.78 9.47 3.51
C PRO A 122 12.01 9.05 2.69
N LYS A 123 13.21 9.20 3.25
CA LYS A 123 14.46 8.72 2.64
C LYS A 123 14.56 7.19 2.71
N ASN A 124 14.12 6.64 3.84
CA ASN A 124 14.23 5.22 4.15
C ASN A 124 12.94 4.47 3.77
N ASN A 125 13.08 3.42 2.97
CA ASN A 125 11.99 2.52 2.66
C ASN A 125 11.52 1.75 3.91
N ILE A 126 10.25 1.36 3.94
CA ILE A 126 9.68 0.53 5.00
C ILE A 126 9.98 -0.96 4.78
N GLY A 127 10.06 -1.39 3.53
CA GLY A 127 10.28 -2.75 3.11
C GLY A 127 10.55 -2.85 1.61
N ALA A 128 10.29 -4.01 1.03
CA ALA A 128 10.45 -4.27 -0.39
C ALA A 128 9.34 -5.15 -0.95
N SER A 129 9.10 -5.04 -2.26
CA SER A 129 8.34 -6.01 -3.05
C SER A 129 9.28 -6.69 -4.04
N VAL A 130 9.22 -7.99 -4.17
CA VAL A 130 9.93 -8.71 -5.23
C VAL A 130 9.08 -8.70 -6.49
N ILE A 131 9.67 -8.27 -7.61
CA ILE A 131 9.01 -8.26 -8.92
C ILE A 131 9.69 -9.24 -9.87
N GLY A 132 8.91 -9.83 -10.77
CA GLY A 132 9.41 -10.80 -11.76
C GLY A 132 8.39 -11.13 -12.83
N LEU A 133 8.69 -12.15 -13.61
CA LEU A 133 7.86 -12.60 -14.71
C LEU A 133 7.11 -13.89 -14.35
N ALA A 134 5.79 -13.86 -14.44
CA ALA A 134 4.98 -15.06 -14.56
C ALA A 134 5.02 -15.51 -16.03
N ILE A 135 5.50 -16.72 -16.28
CA ILE A 135 5.72 -17.32 -17.59
C ILE A 135 5.13 -18.71 -17.68
N ARG A 136 5.02 -19.27 -18.88
CA ARG A 136 4.71 -20.70 -19.03
C ARG A 136 5.87 -21.55 -18.52
N LYS A 137 5.57 -22.64 -17.84
CA LYS A 137 6.57 -23.56 -17.26
C LYS A 137 7.48 -24.20 -18.31
N ASP A 138 6.95 -24.48 -19.50
CA ASP A 138 7.71 -25.03 -20.63
C ASP A 138 8.75 -24.06 -21.25
N THR A 139 8.68 -22.78 -20.88
CA THR A 139 9.66 -21.75 -21.29
C THR A 139 10.67 -21.41 -20.19
N ALA A 140 10.50 -21.96 -18.99
CA ALA A 140 11.31 -21.62 -17.83
C ALA A 140 12.81 -21.95 -17.98
N ASP A 141 13.16 -22.91 -18.82
CA ASP A 141 14.57 -23.20 -19.12
C ASP A 141 15.25 -22.12 -19.97
N LYS A 142 14.48 -21.39 -20.76
CA LYS A 142 14.95 -20.35 -21.69
C LYS A 142 14.88 -18.94 -21.10
N ILE A 143 13.98 -18.71 -20.15
CA ILE A 143 13.73 -17.39 -19.54
C ILE A 143 14.17 -17.42 -18.08
N LYS A 144 15.28 -16.74 -17.77
CA LYS A 144 15.87 -16.67 -16.42
C LYS A 144 15.84 -15.27 -15.80
N ASP A 145 15.67 -14.25 -16.66
CA ASP A 145 15.66 -12.83 -16.31
C ASP A 145 15.01 -12.01 -17.43
N LEU A 146 14.95 -10.68 -17.29
CA LEU A 146 14.42 -9.79 -18.34
C LEU A 146 15.26 -9.84 -19.63
N LYS A 147 16.58 -10.04 -19.53
CA LYS A 147 17.46 -10.11 -20.69
C LYS A 147 17.16 -11.33 -21.57
N THR A 148 17.07 -12.49 -20.96
CA THR A 148 16.73 -13.74 -21.66
C THR A 148 15.28 -13.75 -22.14
N PHE A 149 14.37 -13.09 -21.40
CA PHE A 149 12.99 -12.89 -21.85
C PHE A 149 12.91 -12.01 -23.11
N ALA A 150 13.65 -10.89 -23.15
CA ALA A 150 13.71 -10.03 -24.32
C ALA A 150 14.30 -10.77 -25.54
N GLN A 151 15.36 -11.58 -25.33
CA GLN A 151 15.96 -12.42 -26.36
C GLN A 151 15.01 -13.54 -26.84
N PHE A 152 14.20 -14.11 -25.97
CA PHE A 152 13.23 -15.15 -26.31
C PHE A 152 12.13 -14.61 -27.23
N SER A 153 11.48 -13.53 -26.84
CA SER A 153 10.44 -12.87 -27.63
C SER A 153 10.22 -11.40 -27.26
N GLY A 154 10.44 -11.05 -26.00
CA GLY A 154 10.12 -9.75 -25.44
C GLY A 154 8.62 -9.41 -25.47
N LYS A 155 7.73 -10.40 -25.65
CA LYS A 155 6.28 -10.19 -25.79
C LYS A 155 5.60 -10.27 -24.43
N ILE A 156 5.57 -9.14 -23.73
CA ILE A 156 4.99 -9.00 -22.38
C ILE A 156 3.51 -8.60 -22.44
N VAL A 157 2.72 -9.02 -21.45
CA VAL A 157 1.36 -8.50 -21.24
C VAL A 157 1.41 -6.98 -21.14
N PRO A 158 0.53 -6.23 -21.86
CA PRO A 158 0.51 -4.79 -21.84
C PRO A 158 0.35 -4.24 -20.42
N ILE A 159 1.02 -3.13 -20.12
CA ILE A 159 1.00 -2.48 -18.80
C ILE A 159 0.50 -1.05 -18.97
N ALA A 160 -0.43 -0.61 -18.11
CA ALA A 160 -0.92 0.76 -18.14
C ALA A 160 0.22 1.74 -17.77
N PRO A 161 0.38 2.89 -18.46
CA PRO A 161 1.48 3.82 -18.22
C PRO A 161 1.53 4.40 -16.80
N GLN A 162 0.38 4.45 -16.11
CA GLN A 162 0.27 4.89 -14.71
C GLN A 162 0.63 3.79 -13.69
N ASP A 163 0.75 2.52 -14.12
CA ASP A 163 1.19 1.43 -13.29
C ASP A 163 2.71 1.52 -13.06
N ALA A 164 3.14 1.41 -11.82
CA ALA A 164 4.56 1.51 -11.48
C ALA A 164 5.43 0.41 -12.16
N ARG A 165 4.85 -0.73 -12.54
CA ARG A 165 5.53 -1.79 -13.29
C ARG A 165 5.94 -1.35 -14.70
N TYR A 166 5.20 -0.40 -15.30
CA TYR A 166 5.57 0.19 -16.59
C TYR A 166 6.97 0.82 -16.53
N MET A 167 7.27 1.55 -15.44
CA MET A 167 8.58 2.18 -15.27
C MET A 167 9.72 1.14 -15.22
N VAL A 168 9.49 -0.04 -14.65
CA VAL A 168 10.50 -1.10 -14.54
C VAL A 168 10.94 -1.58 -15.94
N ILE A 169 9.99 -1.78 -16.85
CA ILE A 169 10.30 -2.20 -18.23
C ILE A 169 10.85 -1.04 -19.04
N ASP A 170 10.34 0.18 -18.84
CA ASP A 170 10.84 1.37 -19.53
C ASP A 170 12.31 1.67 -19.15
N GLU A 171 12.69 1.53 -17.88
CA GLU A 171 14.07 1.62 -17.40
C GLU A 171 14.95 0.52 -18.04
N TYR A 172 14.49 -0.74 -17.96
CA TYR A 172 15.20 -1.85 -18.60
C TYR A 172 15.45 -1.56 -20.09
N ASN A 173 14.45 -1.10 -20.83
CA ASN A 173 14.56 -0.81 -22.26
C ASN A 173 15.54 0.35 -22.56
N LYS A 174 15.59 1.37 -21.71
CA LYS A 174 16.56 2.48 -21.83
C LYS A 174 18.00 2.01 -21.63
N GLU A 175 18.19 1.09 -20.69
CA GLU A 175 19.50 0.50 -20.40
C GLU A 175 19.94 -0.56 -21.42
N ASN A 176 18.98 -1.15 -22.16
CA ASN A 176 19.21 -2.25 -23.11
C ASN A 176 18.62 -1.93 -24.50
N PRO A 177 19.10 -0.90 -25.22
CA PRO A 177 18.51 -0.46 -26.49
C PRO A 177 18.50 -1.51 -27.58
N ASP A 178 19.48 -2.43 -27.58
CA ASP A 178 19.60 -3.52 -28.57
C ASP A 178 18.84 -4.79 -28.19
N ASN A 179 18.23 -4.82 -27.00
CA ASN A 179 17.53 -6.00 -26.46
C ASN A 179 16.29 -5.58 -25.67
N GLN A 180 15.38 -4.88 -26.33
CA GLN A 180 14.20 -4.31 -25.69
C GLN A 180 13.05 -5.31 -25.56
N ILE A 181 12.28 -5.15 -24.49
CA ILE A 181 10.98 -5.78 -24.28
C ILE A 181 9.92 -4.93 -24.98
N LYS A 182 8.98 -5.58 -25.68
CA LYS A 182 7.90 -4.90 -26.42
C LYS A 182 6.84 -4.36 -25.46
N LEU A 183 7.15 -3.20 -24.88
CA LEU A 183 6.25 -2.52 -23.96
C LEU A 183 5.13 -1.84 -24.73
N THR A 184 3.90 -2.30 -24.53
CA THR A 184 2.69 -1.68 -25.05
C THR A 184 1.81 -1.23 -23.90
N SER A 185 1.10 -0.12 -24.07
CA SER A 185 0.13 0.35 -23.10
C SER A 185 -1.23 -0.33 -23.30
N SER A 186 -1.92 -0.60 -22.22
CA SER A 186 -3.30 -1.10 -22.22
C SER A 186 -4.11 -0.38 -21.16
N GLU A 187 -5.42 -0.44 -21.31
CA GLU A 187 -6.34 -0.14 -20.21
C GLU A 187 -6.21 -1.23 -19.11
N ALA A 188 -6.80 -0.95 -17.94
CA ALA A 188 -6.82 -1.90 -16.85
C ALA A 188 -7.54 -3.21 -17.28
N PHE A 189 -6.99 -4.34 -16.86
CA PHE A 189 -7.57 -5.68 -17.06
C PHE A 189 -7.52 -6.43 -15.72
N GLN A 190 -8.27 -7.53 -15.64
CA GLN A 190 -8.21 -8.38 -14.45
C GLN A 190 -6.93 -9.21 -14.47
N VAL A 191 -6.34 -9.45 -13.30
CA VAL A 191 -5.11 -10.28 -13.15
C VAL A 191 -5.31 -11.67 -13.77
N ALA A 192 -6.51 -12.25 -13.66
CA ALA A 192 -6.88 -13.50 -14.29
C ALA A 192 -6.67 -13.53 -15.81
N ASP A 193 -7.03 -12.41 -16.47
CA ASP A 193 -6.86 -12.31 -17.93
C ASP A 193 -5.38 -12.37 -18.32
N ALA A 194 -4.51 -11.71 -17.53
CA ALA A 194 -3.07 -11.73 -17.78
C ALA A 194 -2.49 -13.14 -17.74
N TYR A 195 -2.84 -13.93 -16.71
CA TYR A 195 -2.39 -15.32 -16.62
C TYR A 195 -2.95 -16.19 -17.76
N SER A 196 -4.23 -16.04 -18.10
CA SER A 196 -4.85 -16.75 -19.21
C SER A 196 -4.16 -16.43 -20.53
N TRP A 197 -3.85 -15.15 -20.80
CA TRP A 197 -3.15 -14.74 -22.04
C TRP A 197 -1.72 -15.29 -22.15
N VAL A 198 -1.02 -15.45 -21.01
CA VAL A 198 0.29 -16.11 -20.99
C VAL A 198 0.15 -17.59 -21.27
N LEU A 199 -0.80 -18.29 -20.66
CA LEU A 199 -1.06 -19.71 -20.88
C LEU A 199 -1.49 -20.01 -22.32
N GLU A 200 -2.30 -19.14 -22.93
CA GLU A 200 -2.73 -19.25 -24.34
C GLU A 200 -1.63 -18.90 -25.35
N GLY A 201 -0.47 -18.39 -24.88
CA GLY A 201 0.62 -17.96 -25.74
C GLY A 201 0.36 -16.64 -26.48
N ARG A 202 -0.64 -15.86 -26.08
CA ARG A 202 -0.84 -14.48 -26.59
C ARG A 202 0.32 -13.59 -26.22
N TYR A 203 0.85 -13.79 -25.00
CA TYR A 203 2.05 -13.17 -24.45
C TYR A 203 2.95 -14.25 -23.85
N ASP A 204 4.24 -13.96 -23.72
CA ASP A 204 5.19 -14.93 -23.18
C ASP A 204 5.52 -14.67 -21.71
N GLY A 205 5.13 -13.52 -21.18
CA GLY A 205 5.30 -13.20 -19.78
C GLY A 205 4.37 -12.09 -19.29
N TYR A 206 4.07 -12.13 -17.99
CA TYR A 206 3.38 -11.09 -17.26
C TYR A 206 4.27 -10.60 -16.11
N LEU A 207 4.64 -9.30 -16.14
CA LEU A 207 5.41 -8.70 -15.07
C LEU A 207 4.51 -8.47 -13.88
N ASP A 208 4.77 -9.13 -12.76
CA ASP A 208 3.95 -9.06 -11.57
C ASP A 208 4.79 -9.04 -10.30
N VAL A 209 4.19 -8.62 -9.18
CA VAL A 209 4.77 -8.79 -7.85
C VAL A 209 4.67 -10.27 -7.47
N GLU A 210 5.75 -10.84 -6.92
CA GLU A 210 5.79 -12.26 -6.53
C GLU A 210 4.64 -12.63 -5.60
N LEU A 211 4.30 -11.75 -4.66
CA LEU A 211 3.18 -11.99 -3.76
C LEU A 211 1.84 -12.12 -4.50
N SER A 212 1.62 -11.30 -5.54
CA SER A 212 0.44 -11.42 -6.40
C SER A 212 0.40 -12.78 -7.07
N TYR A 213 1.52 -13.24 -7.65
CA TYR A 213 1.63 -14.58 -8.22
C TYR A 213 1.35 -15.68 -7.18
N LYS A 214 1.97 -15.59 -6.00
CA LYS A 214 1.73 -16.54 -4.91
C LYS A 214 0.26 -16.60 -4.50
N ASN A 215 -0.39 -15.46 -4.35
CA ASN A 215 -1.78 -15.38 -3.89
C ASN A 215 -2.80 -15.77 -4.98
N ASN A 216 -2.44 -15.68 -6.24
CA ASN A 216 -3.36 -16.01 -7.34
C ASN A 216 -3.12 -17.40 -7.93
N ILE A 217 -1.88 -17.92 -7.88
CA ILE A 217 -1.48 -19.17 -8.56
C ILE A 217 -0.90 -20.19 -7.59
N ALA A 218 0.18 -19.86 -6.85
CA ALA A 218 1.04 -20.87 -6.22
C ALA A 218 0.46 -21.48 -4.94
N LYS A 219 -0.32 -20.74 -4.15
CA LYS A 219 -0.97 -21.26 -2.95
C LYS A 219 -2.06 -22.28 -3.30
N GLU A 220 -2.21 -23.32 -2.50
CA GLU A 220 -3.23 -24.37 -2.70
C GLU A 220 -4.67 -23.83 -2.73
N ASP A 221 -4.96 -22.77 -1.95
CA ASP A 221 -6.24 -22.08 -1.88
C ASP A 221 -6.36 -20.89 -2.87
N ALA A 222 -5.35 -20.69 -3.72
CA ALA A 222 -5.36 -19.59 -4.68
C ALA A 222 -6.46 -19.76 -5.75
N PRO A 223 -7.14 -18.66 -6.17
CA PRO A 223 -8.26 -18.73 -7.09
C PRO A 223 -7.92 -19.35 -8.46
N TYR A 224 -6.65 -19.35 -8.84
CA TYR A 224 -6.18 -19.91 -10.11
C TYR A 224 -5.11 -21.00 -9.92
N HIS A 225 -5.12 -21.68 -8.77
CA HIS A 225 -4.17 -22.75 -8.46
C HIS A 225 -4.13 -23.89 -9.49
N GLN A 226 -5.23 -24.13 -10.21
CA GLN A 226 -5.26 -25.08 -11.31
C GLN A 226 -4.25 -24.80 -12.46
N PHE A 227 -3.57 -23.66 -12.43
CA PHE A 227 -2.52 -23.29 -13.38
C PHE A 227 -1.10 -23.43 -12.83
N ASP A 228 -0.91 -23.77 -11.58
CA ASP A 228 0.41 -23.85 -10.93
C ASP A 228 1.35 -24.86 -11.60
N ASP A 229 0.80 -25.98 -12.08
CA ASP A 229 1.56 -26.98 -12.82
C ASP A 229 2.01 -26.53 -14.23
N LYS A 230 1.41 -25.44 -14.76
CA LYS A 230 1.65 -24.89 -16.12
C LYS A 230 2.40 -23.58 -16.13
N MET A 231 2.56 -22.96 -14.98
CA MET A 231 3.22 -21.66 -14.84
C MET A 231 4.50 -21.75 -14.00
N ALA A 232 5.36 -20.78 -14.17
CA ALA A 232 6.55 -20.55 -13.35
C ALA A 232 6.71 -19.06 -13.10
N TYR A 233 7.37 -18.72 -12.00
CA TYR A 233 7.72 -17.34 -11.67
C TYR A 233 9.24 -17.17 -11.68
N VAL A 234 9.72 -16.19 -12.44
CA VAL A 234 11.14 -15.83 -12.53
C VAL A 234 11.35 -14.50 -11.86
N ARG A 235 12.01 -14.49 -10.71
CA ARG A 235 12.35 -13.26 -9.97
C ARG A 235 13.28 -12.37 -10.78
N TYR A 236 13.07 -11.07 -10.71
CA TYR A 236 13.94 -10.08 -11.36
C TYR A 236 14.69 -9.23 -10.33
N LYS A 237 13.99 -8.41 -9.55
CA LYS A 237 14.60 -7.54 -8.53
C LYS A 237 13.63 -7.21 -7.40
N GLY A 238 14.16 -6.71 -6.29
CA GLY A 238 13.40 -6.01 -5.27
C GLY A 238 13.07 -4.57 -5.69
N ILE A 239 11.90 -4.10 -5.34
CA ILE A 239 11.49 -2.70 -5.47
C ILE A 239 11.21 -2.19 -4.06
N PRO A 240 11.88 -1.12 -3.60
CA PRO A 240 11.65 -0.60 -2.26
C PRO A 240 10.23 -0.06 -2.12
N THR A 241 9.58 -0.38 -0.99
CA THR A 241 8.26 0.13 -0.62
C THR A 241 8.39 1.20 0.46
N TYR A 242 7.50 2.20 0.40
CA TYR A 242 7.57 3.37 1.26
C TYR A 242 6.21 3.69 1.86
N PRO A 243 6.16 4.18 3.12
CA PRO A 243 5.00 4.89 3.58
C PRO A 243 4.87 6.22 2.83
N ILE A 244 3.66 6.68 2.62
CA ILE A 244 3.38 8.02 2.09
C ILE A 244 2.85 8.91 3.22
N PHE A 245 3.35 10.15 3.29
CA PHE A 245 2.93 11.11 4.30
C PHE A 245 2.15 12.25 3.65
N ASN A 246 1.21 12.84 4.37
CA ASN A 246 0.58 14.07 3.93
C ASN A 246 1.63 15.16 3.70
N LYS A 247 1.41 16.07 2.77
CA LYS A 247 2.35 17.17 2.43
C LYS A 247 2.74 18.07 3.60
N LYS A 248 1.94 18.12 4.65
CA LYS A 248 2.21 18.92 5.87
C LYS A 248 3.04 18.17 6.90
N GLU A 249 3.35 16.90 6.68
CA GLU A 249 3.93 15.98 7.66
C GLU A 249 5.42 15.70 7.43
N GLN A 250 6.15 16.65 6.83
CA GLN A 250 7.60 16.51 6.60
C GLN A 250 8.37 16.24 7.89
N ALA A 251 8.06 16.96 8.98
CA ALA A 251 8.74 16.76 10.26
C ALA A 251 8.53 15.35 10.83
N PHE A 252 7.33 14.78 10.66
CA PHE A 252 7.07 13.40 11.07
C PHE A 252 7.76 12.38 10.15
N ALA A 253 7.85 12.65 8.85
CA ALA A 253 8.63 11.83 7.92
C ALA A 253 10.13 11.82 8.27
N ASP A 254 10.69 12.96 8.70
CA ASP A 254 12.08 13.06 9.16
C ASP A 254 12.31 12.29 10.48
N ASP A 255 11.35 12.29 11.39
CA ASP A 255 11.40 11.49 12.63
C ASP A 255 11.25 9.99 12.32
N TYR A 256 10.37 9.62 11.39
CA TYR A 256 10.25 8.26 10.87
C TYR A 256 11.61 7.76 10.32
N ASP A 257 12.30 8.57 9.51
CA ASP A 257 13.59 8.19 8.92
C ASP A 257 14.61 7.79 9.99
N LYS A 258 14.71 8.58 11.07
CA LYS A 258 15.62 8.26 12.20
C LYS A 258 15.21 6.95 12.89
N ALA A 259 13.90 6.77 13.16
CA ALA A 259 13.42 5.56 13.81
C ALA A 259 13.68 4.31 12.96
N ILE A 260 13.49 4.37 11.63
CA ILE A 260 13.79 3.25 10.71
C ILE A 260 15.28 2.93 10.66
N GLU A 261 16.17 3.93 10.67
CA GLU A 261 17.62 3.72 10.72
C GLU A 261 18.03 2.97 11.99
N GLU A 262 17.48 3.36 13.15
CA GLU A 262 17.70 2.66 14.41
C GLU A 262 17.18 1.21 14.37
N LEU A 263 15.94 1.00 13.90
CA LEU A 263 15.33 -0.33 13.81
C LEU A 263 16.10 -1.26 12.85
N ARG A 264 16.68 -0.72 11.77
CA ARG A 264 17.56 -1.48 10.87
C ARG A 264 18.87 -1.85 11.54
N ALA A 265 19.51 -0.90 12.24
CA ALA A 265 20.75 -1.13 12.98
C ALA A 265 20.56 -2.19 14.09
N GLU A 266 19.39 -2.24 14.71
CA GLU A 266 19.01 -3.25 15.71
C GLU A 266 18.61 -4.61 15.11
N GLY A 267 18.54 -4.73 13.76
CA GLY A 267 18.10 -5.94 13.06
C GLY A 267 16.59 -6.21 13.12
N LYS A 268 15.78 -5.26 13.66
CA LYS A 268 14.34 -5.43 13.86
C LYS A 268 13.59 -5.55 12.53
N ILE A 269 14.00 -4.83 11.50
CA ILE A 269 13.37 -4.92 10.17
C ILE A 269 13.58 -6.32 9.58
N ALA A 270 14.81 -6.87 9.64
CA ALA A 270 15.11 -8.22 9.17
C ALA A 270 14.34 -9.30 9.95
N GLU A 271 14.19 -9.13 11.27
CA GLU A 271 13.35 -10.04 12.11
C GLU A 271 11.89 -10.04 11.63
N LEU A 272 11.33 -8.86 11.32
CA LEU A 272 9.97 -8.73 10.82
C LEU A 272 9.83 -9.29 9.40
N GLU A 273 10.78 -9.05 8.50
CA GLU A 273 10.80 -9.67 7.17
C GLU A 273 10.77 -11.20 7.29
N GLN A 274 11.64 -11.77 8.12
CA GLN A 274 11.67 -13.21 8.37
C GLN A 274 10.34 -13.74 8.94
N LYS A 275 9.72 -13.00 9.86
CA LYS A 275 8.43 -13.38 10.47
C LYS A 275 7.29 -13.42 9.43
N TYR A 276 7.17 -12.39 8.57
CA TYR A 276 6.02 -12.23 7.68
C TYR A 276 6.21 -12.87 6.31
N PHE A 277 7.45 -12.96 5.81
CA PHE A 277 7.76 -13.47 4.47
C PHE A 277 8.54 -14.78 4.48
N GLY A 278 9.17 -15.15 5.60
CA GLY A 278 10.06 -16.31 5.68
C GLY A 278 11.43 -16.09 5.06
N GLU A 279 11.71 -14.87 4.57
CA GLU A 279 12.96 -14.47 3.92
C GLU A 279 13.18 -12.97 4.07
N SER A 280 14.43 -12.49 3.85
CA SER A 280 14.71 -11.05 3.77
C SER A 280 14.41 -10.52 2.38
N LEU A 281 13.37 -9.70 2.24
CA LEU A 281 13.04 -9.02 0.98
C LEU A 281 14.05 -7.91 0.67
N SER A 282 14.67 -7.32 1.69
CA SER A 282 15.72 -6.30 1.55
C SER A 282 16.95 -6.81 0.81
N ASP A 283 17.21 -8.12 0.78
CA ASP A 283 18.31 -8.74 0.03
C ASP A 283 18.15 -8.61 -1.49
N TYR A 284 16.93 -8.41 -1.98
CA TYR A 284 16.63 -8.21 -3.40
C TYR A 284 16.73 -6.75 -3.85
N LEU A 285 17.05 -5.81 -2.95
CA LEU A 285 17.24 -4.40 -3.26
C LEU A 285 18.66 -4.04 -3.77
N LYS A 286 19.51 -5.05 -3.93
CA LYS A 286 20.93 -4.88 -4.35
C LYS A 286 21.08 -4.75 -5.85
#